data_4a263191a13f86f138858ada8cc85ad4
#
_entry.id   4a263191a13f86f138858ada8cc85ad4
#
_cell.length_a   1.000
_cell.length_b   1.000
_cell.length_c   1.000
_cell.angle_alpha   90.00
_cell.angle_beta   90.00
_cell.angle_gamma   90.00
#
_symmetry.space_group_name_H-M   'P 1'
#
loop_
_entity.id
_entity.type
_entity.pdbx_description
1 polymer ?
#
loop_
_entity_poly.entity_id
_entity_poly.type
_entity_poly.pdbx_seq_one_letter_code
_entity_poly.pdbx_strand_id
1 'polypeptide(L)'
;LGSNPDNNIPEIIRHFGEMNRINAMHVRNVKFLGYHKFREASHLSSDGSLDLYEIMKAIYDTCPDTYIRPDHGRMIWDEIGRPGYGLYDRALGATYLNGLWEAIDKNAKASEK
;
A
#
# COMPACT_ATOMS: atom_id res chain seq x y z
N LEU A 1 -4.95 4.05 -9.44
CA LEU A 1 -5.31 5.22 -8.60
C LEU A 1 -4.09 5.91 -8.00
N GLY A 2 -3.14 5.15 -7.45
CA GLY A 2 -2.00 5.68 -6.70
C GLY A 2 -0.97 6.45 -7.51
N SER A 3 -0.96 6.35 -8.82
CA SER A 3 -0.05 7.10 -9.68
C SER A 3 -0.56 8.51 -10.03
N ASN A 4 -1.78 8.84 -9.64
CA ASN A 4 -2.34 10.17 -9.83
C ASN A 4 -2.25 10.95 -8.51
N PRO A 5 -1.46 12.05 -8.45
CA PRO A 5 -1.28 12.82 -7.21
C PRO A 5 -2.54 13.54 -6.75
N ASP A 6 -3.52 13.74 -7.62
CA ASP A 6 -4.78 14.41 -7.29
C ASP A 6 -5.76 13.50 -6.54
N ASN A 7 -5.50 12.20 -6.49
CA ASN A 7 -6.36 11.25 -5.77
C ASN A 7 -6.01 11.21 -4.29
N ASN A 8 -7.02 11.39 -3.43
CA ASN A 8 -6.92 11.08 -2.02
C ASN A 8 -7.24 9.60 -1.82
N ILE A 9 -6.22 8.75 -1.81
CA ILE A 9 -6.39 7.29 -1.80
C ILE A 9 -7.10 6.81 -0.51
N PRO A 10 -6.73 7.25 0.70
CA PRO A 10 -7.46 6.82 1.90
C PRO A 10 -8.96 7.17 1.86
N GLU A 11 -9.32 8.35 1.39
CA GLU A 11 -10.74 8.73 1.26
C GLU A 11 -11.48 7.87 0.25
N ILE A 12 -10.87 7.57 -0.90
CA ILE A 12 -11.43 6.69 -1.92
C ILE A 12 -11.68 5.30 -1.33
N ILE A 13 -10.71 4.77 -0.58
CA ILE A 13 -10.83 3.47 0.07
C ILE A 13 -11.98 3.49 1.09
N ARG A 14 -12.06 4.50 1.93
CA ARG A 14 -13.15 4.61 2.92
C ARG A 14 -14.52 4.66 2.24
N HIS A 15 -14.65 5.45 1.20
CA HIS A 15 -15.91 5.58 0.47
C HIS A 15 -16.39 4.23 -0.09
N PHE A 16 -15.56 3.54 -0.85
CA PHE A 16 -15.95 2.27 -1.45
C PHE A 16 -15.89 1.09 -0.47
N GLY A 17 -15.02 1.15 0.52
CA GLY A 17 -14.93 0.15 1.59
C GLY A 17 -16.21 0.10 2.43
N GLU A 18 -16.73 1.25 2.83
CA GLU A 18 -18.00 1.36 3.58
C GLU A 18 -19.20 0.84 2.77
N MET A 19 -19.13 0.92 1.45
CA MET A 19 -20.15 0.38 0.54
C MET A 19 -19.97 -1.12 0.27
N ASN A 20 -18.95 -1.76 0.86
CA ASN A 20 -18.59 -3.16 0.61
C ASN A 20 -18.34 -3.45 -0.89
N ARG A 21 -17.60 -2.56 -1.55
CA ARG A 21 -17.30 -2.65 -2.98
C ARG A 21 -15.83 -2.93 -3.31
N ILE A 22 -15.01 -3.22 -2.29
CA ILE A 22 -13.60 -3.54 -2.49
C ILE A 22 -13.37 -5.01 -2.12
N ASN A 23 -13.10 -5.85 -3.11
CA ASN A 23 -12.90 -7.29 -2.91
C ASN A 23 -11.42 -7.69 -2.89
N ALA A 24 -10.58 -6.96 -3.62
CA ALA A 24 -9.14 -7.18 -3.67
C ALA A 24 -8.42 -5.86 -3.96
N MET A 25 -7.19 -5.75 -3.48
CA MET A 25 -6.43 -4.52 -3.62
C MET A 25 -4.95 -4.83 -3.88
N HIS A 26 -4.37 -4.11 -4.83
CA HIS A 26 -2.93 -4.09 -5.05
C HIS A 26 -2.37 -2.84 -4.37
N VAL A 27 -1.50 -3.04 -3.38
CA VAL A 27 -0.97 -1.95 -2.56
C VAL A 27 0.54 -1.81 -2.82
N ARG A 28 0.90 -0.71 -3.43
CA ARG A 28 2.29 -0.35 -3.71
C ARG A 28 2.54 1.12 -3.43
N ASN A 29 3.79 1.53 -3.46
CA ASN A 29 4.16 2.93 -3.35
C ASN A 29 4.83 3.40 -4.63
N VAL A 30 4.65 4.66 -4.94
CA VAL A 30 5.31 5.33 -6.07
C VAL A 30 5.89 6.65 -5.59
N LYS A 31 6.94 7.13 -6.28
CA LYS A 31 7.50 8.47 -6.04
C LYS A 31 7.11 9.36 -7.19
N PHE A 32 6.39 10.44 -6.90
CA PHE A 32 6.06 11.45 -7.90
C PHE A 32 7.30 12.27 -8.25
N LEU A 33 7.57 12.43 -9.54
CA LEU A 33 8.73 13.15 -10.07
C LEU A 33 8.34 14.45 -10.78
N GLY A 34 7.05 14.76 -10.80
CA GLY A 34 6.49 15.91 -11.50
C GLY A 34 5.15 15.55 -12.13
N TYR A 35 4.58 16.47 -12.91
CA TYR A 35 3.29 16.28 -13.53
C TYR A 35 3.30 15.08 -14.49
N HIS A 36 2.43 14.11 -14.23
CA HIS A 36 2.32 12.83 -14.94
C HIS A 36 3.60 11.98 -14.98
N LYS A 37 4.55 12.21 -14.06
CA LYS A 37 5.77 11.44 -13.95
C LYS A 37 5.91 10.80 -12.58
N PHE A 38 6.19 9.51 -12.55
CA PHE A 38 6.48 8.79 -11.31
C PHE A 38 7.48 7.66 -11.57
N ARG A 39 8.10 7.20 -10.50
CA ARG A 39 8.90 5.98 -10.49
C ARG A 39 8.39 5.02 -9.43
N GLU A 40 8.69 3.76 -9.59
CA GLU A 40 8.45 2.75 -8.57
C GLU A 40 9.25 3.09 -7.31
N ALA A 41 8.68 2.89 -6.14
CA ALA A 41 9.34 3.07 -4.85
C ALA A 41 9.22 1.79 -4.03
N SER A 42 10.00 1.68 -2.94
CA SER A 42 9.71 0.65 -1.95
C SER A 42 8.36 0.92 -1.29
N HIS A 43 7.82 -0.07 -0.59
CA HIS A 43 6.56 0.10 0.13
C HIS A 43 6.66 1.05 1.32
N LEU A 44 7.88 1.33 1.81
CA LEU A 44 8.08 2.29 2.90
C LEU A 44 7.47 3.65 2.54
N SER A 45 6.59 4.19 3.39
CA SER A 45 5.99 5.50 3.16
C SER A 45 7.06 6.59 3.00
N SER A 46 8.18 6.47 3.70
CA SER A 46 9.29 7.41 3.63
C SER A 46 10.04 7.42 2.30
N ASP A 47 9.95 6.35 1.51
CA ASP A 47 10.65 6.25 0.22
C ASP A 47 9.80 6.74 -0.95
N GLY A 48 8.50 6.69 -0.83
CA GLY A 48 7.57 7.09 -1.87
C GLY A 48 6.81 8.37 -1.55
N SER A 49 5.75 8.59 -2.32
CA SER A 49 4.87 9.77 -2.16
C SER A 49 3.54 9.41 -1.49
N LEU A 50 3.22 8.12 -1.33
CA LEU A 50 1.99 7.67 -0.71
C LEU A 50 2.22 7.30 0.75
N ASP A 51 1.24 7.63 1.61
CA ASP A 51 1.25 7.23 3.00
C ASP A 51 0.58 5.85 3.12
N LEU A 52 1.39 4.80 3.16
CA LEU A 52 0.88 3.44 3.24
C LEU A 52 0.25 3.12 4.60
N TYR A 53 0.63 3.83 5.65
CA TYR A 53 -0.04 3.69 6.95
C TYR A 53 -1.51 4.12 6.85
N GLU A 54 -1.76 5.31 6.30
CA GLU A 54 -3.13 5.83 6.14
C GLU A 54 -3.95 4.95 5.18
N ILE A 55 -3.32 4.42 4.13
CA ILE A 55 -3.97 3.48 3.21
C ILE A 55 -4.38 2.20 3.95
N MET A 56 -3.46 1.58 4.69
CA MET A 56 -3.74 0.35 5.45
C MET A 56 -4.76 0.61 6.56
N LYS A 57 -4.71 1.78 7.20
CA LYS A 57 -5.69 2.18 8.22
C LYS A 57 -7.11 2.29 7.63
N ALA A 58 -7.23 2.90 6.44
CA ALA A 58 -8.51 3.00 5.76
C ALA A 58 -9.10 1.62 5.41
N ILE A 59 -8.24 0.69 4.96
CA ILE A 59 -8.66 -0.69 4.69
C ILE A 59 -9.10 -1.39 5.98
N TYR A 60 -8.32 -1.26 7.05
CA TYR A 60 -8.64 -1.86 8.35
C TYR A 60 -10.00 -1.38 8.86
N ASP A 61 -10.26 -0.09 8.76
CA ASP A 61 -11.47 0.53 9.31
C ASP A 61 -12.73 0.20 8.50
N THR A 62 -12.63 -0.04 7.18
CA THR A 62 -13.81 -0.11 6.31
C THR A 62 -13.98 -1.43 5.57
N CYS A 63 -12.89 -2.13 5.28
CA CYS A 63 -12.94 -3.39 4.52
C CYS A 63 -11.82 -4.37 4.92
N PRO A 64 -11.76 -4.77 6.22
CA PRO A 64 -10.63 -5.56 6.76
C PRO A 64 -10.49 -6.95 6.15
N ASP A 65 -11.54 -7.47 5.51
CA ASP A 65 -11.52 -8.81 4.89
C ASP A 65 -11.05 -8.77 3.42
N THR A 66 -10.67 -7.59 2.92
CA THR A 66 -10.17 -7.43 1.55
C THR A 66 -8.83 -8.15 1.36
N TYR A 67 -8.70 -8.89 0.25
CA TYR A 67 -7.42 -9.48 -0.13
C TYR A 67 -6.45 -8.39 -0.58
N ILE A 68 -5.25 -8.41 -0.01
CA ILE A 68 -4.19 -7.43 -0.31
C ILE A 68 -2.96 -8.16 -0.84
N ARG A 69 -2.40 -7.65 -1.93
CA ARG A 69 -1.10 -8.08 -2.42
C ARG A 69 -0.18 -6.88 -2.58
N PRO A 70 1.16 -7.06 -2.47
CA PRO A 70 2.13 -5.95 -2.56
C PRO A 70 2.31 -5.37 -3.97
N ASP A 71 1.65 -5.90 -4.99
CA ASP A 71 1.64 -5.47 -6.39
C ASP A 71 3.02 -5.54 -7.07
N HIS A 72 3.69 -4.40 -7.26
CA HIS A 72 4.97 -4.31 -7.95
C HIS A 72 6.15 -4.40 -6.99
N GLY A 73 7.32 -4.74 -7.53
CA GLY A 73 8.59 -4.73 -6.83
C GLY A 73 9.71 -4.27 -7.75
N ARG A 74 10.63 -3.46 -7.20
CA ARG A 74 11.83 -3.05 -7.90
C ARG A 74 12.78 -4.25 -8.05
N MET A 75 13.63 -4.21 -9.06
CA MET A 75 14.73 -5.18 -9.19
C MET A 75 15.86 -4.74 -8.26
N ILE A 76 16.00 -5.44 -7.14
CA ILE A 76 17.02 -5.16 -6.11
C ILE A 76 17.90 -6.40 -5.91
N TRP A 77 19.05 -6.21 -5.29
CA TRP A 77 19.98 -7.29 -4.90
C TRP A 77 20.40 -8.16 -6.09
N ASP A 78 20.71 -7.53 -7.22
CA ASP A 78 21.15 -8.18 -8.45
C ASP A 78 20.16 -9.21 -9.01
N GLU A 79 18.90 -9.09 -8.66
CA GLU A 79 17.84 -9.93 -9.23
C GLU A 79 17.73 -9.71 -10.74
N ILE A 80 17.64 -10.80 -11.49
CA ILE A 80 17.47 -10.77 -12.94
C ILE A 80 16.04 -11.19 -13.26
N GLY A 81 15.34 -10.36 -14.01
CA GLY A 81 13.96 -10.63 -14.39
C GLY A 81 13.31 -9.43 -15.06
N ARG A 82 12.00 -9.49 -15.17
CA ARG A 82 11.23 -8.41 -15.79
C ARG A 82 11.13 -7.20 -14.82
N PRO A 83 11.50 -6.00 -15.27
CA PRO A 83 11.36 -4.80 -14.44
C PRO A 83 9.94 -4.62 -13.89
N GLY A 84 9.83 -4.24 -12.61
CA GLY A 84 8.56 -4.10 -11.93
C GLY A 84 8.04 -5.39 -11.27
N TYR A 85 8.69 -6.52 -11.50
CA TYR A 85 8.27 -7.81 -10.96
C TYR A 85 9.29 -8.44 -10.01
N GLY A 86 10.12 -7.62 -9.36
CA GLY A 86 11.12 -8.05 -8.41
C GLY A 86 10.52 -8.82 -7.23
N LEU A 87 10.97 -10.07 -7.03
CA LEU A 87 10.47 -10.94 -5.98
C LEU A 87 10.90 -10.45 -4.60
N TYR A 88 12.18 -10.07 -4.45
CA TYR A 88 12.72 -9.63 -3.16
C TYR A 88 12.02 -8.37 -2.65
N ASP A 89 11.84 -7.38 -3.51
CA ASP A 89 11.19 -6.13 -3.14
C ASP A 89 9.70 -6.34 -2.82
N ARG A 90 9.01 -7.24 -3.54
CA ARG A 90 7.63 -7.61 -3.20
C ARG A 90 7.53 -8.32 -1.86
N ALA A 91 8.49 -9.18 -1.54
CA ALA A 91 8.54 -9.83 -0.22
C ALA A 91 8.75 -8.81 0.90
N LEU A 92 9.67 -7.86 0.72
CA LEU A 92 9.86 -6.75 1.66
C LEU A 92 8.58 -5.92 1.79
N GLY A 93 7.92 -5.63 0.69
CA GLY A 93 6.64 -4.92 0.67
C GLY A 93 5.56 -5.64 1.44
N ALA A 94 5.38 -6.94 1.23
CA ALA A 94 4.42 -7.75 1.97
C ALA A 94 4.71 -7.74 3.47
N THR A 95 5.98 -7.86 3.86
CA THR A 95 6.40 -7.80 5.26
C THR A 95 6.09 -6.43 5.88
N TYR A 96 6.36 -5.35 5.15
CA TYR A 96 6.03 -4.01 5.62
C TYR A 96 4.53 -3.81 5.82
N LEU A 97 3.70 -4.26 4.87
CA LEU A 97 2.23 -4.18 5.00
C LEU A 97 1.72 -4.98 6.19
N ASN A 98 2.28 -6.17 6.43
CA ASN A 98 1.95 -6.97 7.61
C ASN A 98 2.34 -6.27 8.92
N GLY A 99 3.48 -5.61 8.95
CA GLY A 99 3.91 -4.82 10.11
C GLY A 99 2.98 -3.65 10.40
N LEU A 100 2.56 -2.92 9.36
CA LEU A 100 1.56 -1.85 9.51
C LEU A 100 0.23 -2.39 10.03
N TRP A 101 -0.23 -3.51 9.48
CA TRP A 101 -1.49 -4.13 9.92
C TRP A 101 -1.43 -4.54 11.38
N GLU A 102 -0.35 -5.18 11.79
CA GLU A 102 -0.15 -5.57 13.19
C GLU A 102 -0.20 -4.35 14.12
N ALA A 103 0.48 -3.27 13.77
CA ALA A 103 0.49 -2.05 14.57
C ALA A 103 -0.91 -1.42 14.66
N ILE A 104 -1.63 -1.36 13.55
CA ILE A 104 -2.99 -0.82 13.50
C ILE A 104 -3.92 -1.67 14.36
N ASP A 105 -3.88 -2.98 14.22
CA ASP A 105 -4.72 -3.90 14.96
C ASP A 105 -4.49 -3.83 16.47
N LYS A 106 -3.24 -3.84 16.89
CA LYS A 106 -2.90 -3.71 18.31
C LYS A 106 -3.35 -2.38 18.89
N ASN A 107 -3.18 -1.30 18.12
CA ASN A 107 -3.59 0.03 18.57
C ASN A 107 -5.12 0.15 18.68
N ALA A 108 -5.86 -0.40 17.74
CA ALA A 108 -7.32 -0.44 17.77
C ALA A 108 -7.83 -1.24 18.99
N LYS A 109 -7.25 -2.41 19.26
CA LYS A 109 -7.62 -3.25 20.40
C LYS A 109 -7.29 -2.60 21.74
N ALA A 110 -6.18 -1.87 21.83
CA ALA A 110 -5.82 -1.12 23.04
C ALA A 110 -6.82 -0.01 23.35
N SER A 111 -7.39 0.62 22.30
CA SER A 111 -8.39 1.69 22.46
C SER A 111 -9.77 1.18 22.91
N GLU A 112 -10.04 -0.11 22.77
CA GLU A 112 -11.29 -0.75 23.20
C GLU A 112 -11.33 -1.09 24.71
N LYS A 113 -10.20 -0.92 25.41
CA LYS A 113 -10.09 -1.26 26.84
C LYS A 113 -10.43 -0.09 27.76
#